data_6ba9ef0f87cd1e5223737dba2f093c1a
#
_entry.id   6ba9ef0f87cd1e5223737dba2f093c1a
#
_cell.length_a   1.000
_cell.length_b   1.000
_cell.length_c   1.000
_cell.angle_alpha   90.00
_cell.angle_beta   90.00
_cell.angle_gamma   90.00
#
_symmetry.space_group_name_H-M   'P 1'
#
loop_
_entity.id
_entity.type
_entity.pdbx_description
1 polymer ?
#
loop_
_entity_poly.entity_id
_entity_poly.type
_entity_poly.pdbx_seq_one_letter_code
_entity_poly.pdbx_strand_id
1 'polypeptide(L)'
;MEKVVNLISLGCAKNLVDSEILLGGINKSELTITKNPEEADTIIVNTCGFLDIAREESVDTILQAAELKKTGKLSELIVMGCLSERYPEEVAAEIPEIDRIFGSNDHRQIISFLTGKDFAKDDPMFFRSLMTPNHYAYIKIAEGCDNACSFCSIPIMRGLQKSRSIPAIMDEATRLANNGTKE
;
A
#
# COMPACT_ATOMS: atom_id res chain seq x y z
N MET A 1 19.29 -3.61 15.91
CA MET A 1 17.90 -3.79 16.39
C MET A 1 17.05 -4.10 15.16
N GLU A 2 16.15 -5.03 15.30
CA GLU A 2 15.20 -5.39 14.23
C GLU A 2 14.21 -4.23 14.04
N LYS A 3 14.10 -3.72 12.81
CA LYS A 3 13.23 -2.57 12.50
C LYS A 3 11.76 -3.01 12.51
N VAL A 4 10.93 -2.32 13.28
CA VAL A 4 9.50 -2.63 13.44
C VAL A 4 8.67 -1.74 12.53
N VAL A 5 7.82 -2.34 11.71
CA VAL A 5 7.00 -1.66 10.71
C VAL A 5 5.52 -1.78 11.05
N ASN A 6 4.80 -0.68 10.99
CA ASN A 6 3.33 -0.65 11.01
C ASN A 6 2.81 -0.26 9.64
N LEU A 7 1.76 -0.93 9.16
CA LEU A 7 1.10 -0.64 7.89
C LEU A 7 -0.36 -0.30 8.13
N ILE A 8 -0.74 0.93 7.82
CA ILE A 8 -2.11 1.43 7.87
C ILE A 8 -2.67 1.44 6.45
N SER A 9 -3.75 0.69 6.23
CA SER A 9 -4.40 0.55 4.92
C SER A 9 -5.75 1.24 4.91
N LEU A 10 -5.90 2.27 4.09
CA LEU A 10 -7.13 3.04 3.95
C LEU A 10 -7.76 2.83 2.56
N GLY A 11 -9.04 3.13 2.46
CA GLY A 11 -9.75 3.21 1.19
C GLY A 11 -10.38 1.89 0.73
N CYS A 12 -10.15 1.50 -0.53
CA CYS A 12 -10.91 0.47 -1.22
C CYS A 12 -10.19 -0.89 -1.28
N ALA A 13 -10.87 -1.91 -1.85
CA ALA A 13 -10.30 -3.23 -2.06
C ALA A 13 -8.99 -3.24 -2.89
N LYS A 14 -8.80 -2.28 -3.81
CA LYS A 14 -7.53 -2.14 -4.54
C LYS A 14 -6.39 -1.74 -3.61
N ASN A 15 -6.60 -0.75 -2.75
CA ASN A 15 -5.61 -0.35 -1.74
C ASN A 15 -5.31 -1.49 -0.76
N LEU A 16 -6.34 -2.27 -0.39
CA LEU A 16 -6.14 -3.44 0.46
C LEU A 16 -5.19 -4.45 -0.19
N VAL A 17 -5.41 -4.79 -1.47
CA VAL A 17 -4.49 -5.69 -2.21
C VAL A 17 -3.08 -5.10 -2.27
N ASP A 18 -2.95 -3.78 -2.47
CA ASP A 18 -1.65 -3.10 -2.48
C ASP A 18 -0.94 -3.22 -1.11
N SER A 19 -1.68 -3.06 -0.02
CA SER A 19 -1.18 -3.27 1.34
C SER A 19 -0.78 -4.72 1.61
N GLU A 20 -1.55 -5.69 1.13
CA GLU A 20 -1.23 -7.12 1.26
C GLU A 20 0.03 -7.52 0.49
N ILE A 21 0.31 -6.86 -0.64
CA ILE A 21 1.57 -7.02 -1.38
C ILE A 21 2.75 -6.52 -0.55
N LEU A 22 2.63 -5.31 0.03
CA LEU A 22 3.66 -4.76 0.91
C LEU A 22 3.90 -5.65 2.12
N LEU A 23 2.81 -6.06 2.80
CA LEU A 23 2.87 -6.94 3.95
C LEU A 23 3.60 -8.25 3.64
N GLY A 24 3.30 -8.84 2.48
CA GLY A 24 3.97 -10.06 2.03
C GLY A 24 5.46 -9.86 1.74
N GLY A 25 5.83 -8.73 1.14
CA GLY A 25 7.23 -8.36 0.90
C GLY A 25 8.01 -8.14 2.20
N ILE A 26 7.39 -7.47 3.16
CA ILE A 26 7.96 -7.24 4.49
C ILE A 26 8.12 -8.58 5.25
N ASN A 27 7.12 -9.45 5.23
CA ASN A 27 7.17 -10.78 5.86
C ASN A 27 8.28 -11.70 5.31
N LYS A 28 8.75 -11.47 4.09
CA LYS A 28 9.91 -12.19 3.51
C LYS A 28 11.27 -11.63 3.92
N SER A 29 11.27 -10.57 4.68
CA SER A 29 12.48 -9.91 5.19
C SER A 29 12.68 -10.21 6.68
N GLU A 30 13.71 -9.61 7.26
CA GLU A 30 13.99 -9.65 8.69
C GLU A 30 13.27 -8.54 9.48
N LEU A 31 12.28 -7.88 8.87
CA LEU A 31 11.50 -6.83 9.50
C LEU A 31 10.36 -7.42 10.32
N THR A 32 10.09 -6.83 11.48
CA THR A 32 8.96 -7.21 12.32
C THR A 32 7.76 -6.33 12.04
N ILE A 33 6.57 -6.92 11.93
CA ILE A 33 5.32 -6.18 11.72
C ILE A 33 4.57 -6.05 13.05
N THR A 34 4.13 -4.84 13.35
CA THR A 34 3.25 -4.58 14.51
C THR A 34 1.91 -4.01 14.06
N LYS A 35 0.86 -4.32 14.84
CA LYS A 35 -0.46 -3.67 14.69
C LYS A 35 -0.58 -2.39 15.51
N ASN A 36 0.34 -2.15 16.44
CA ASN A 36 0.34 -0.96 17.28
C ASN A 36 1.28 0.11 16.69
N PRO A 37 0.75 1.24 16.18
CA PRO A 37 1.59 2.30 15.60
C PRO A 37 2.62 2.89 16.60
N GLU A 38 2.31 2.90 17.90
CA GLU A 38 3.19 3.44 18.95
C GLU A 38 4.48 2.63 19.15
N GLU A 39 4.47 1.36 18.71
CA GLU A 39 5.63 0.46 18.81
C GLU A 39 6.50 0.48 17.56
N ALA A 40 6.05 1.14 16.50
CA ALA A 40 6.72 1.12 15.21
C ALA A 40 7.92 2.06 15.13
N ASP A 41 8.97 1.61 14.46
CA ASP A 41 10.08 2.46 14.01
C ASP A 41 9.76 3.13 12.65
N THR A 42 8.92 2.46 11.84
CA THR A 42 8.43 2.96 10.55
C THR A 42 6.93 2.77 10.45
N ILE A 43 6.20 3.80 10.06
CA ILE A 43 4.79 3.72 9.70
C ILE A 43 4.65 3.94 8.19
N ILE A 44 3.88 3.06 7.54
CA ILE A 44 3.47 3.20 6.14
C ILE A 44 1.98 3.46 6.11
N VAL A 45 1.55 4.57 5.53
CA VAL A 45 0.13 4.90 5.32
C VAL A 45 -0.21 4.73 3.84
N ASN A 46 -1.02 3.72 3.52
CA ASN A 46 -1.57 3.53 2.17
C ASN A 46 -2.89 4.29 2.06
N THR A 47 -2.87 5.38 1.31
CA THR A 47 -3.87 6.44 1.30
C THR A 47 -4.91 6.31 0.18
N CYS A 48 -6.09 6.85 0.41
CA CYS A 48 -7.15 7.00 -0.60
C CYS A 48 -7.25 8.46 -1.07
N GLY A 49 -7.31 8.66 -2.39
CA GLY A 49 -7.42 10.00 -3.01
C GLY A 49 -8.69 10.19 -3.84
N PHE A 50 -9.67 9.27 -3.78
CA PHE A 50 -10.80 9.25 -4.69
C PHE A 50 -11.98 10.10 -4.22
N LEU A 51 -12.50 9.86 -3.03
CA LEU A 51 -13.60 10.61 -2.42
C LEU A 51 -13.05 11.64 -1.43
N ASP A 52 -13.76 12.76 -1.26
CA ASP A 52 -13.37 13.82 -0.34
C ASP A 52 -13.24 13.31 1.10
N ILE A 53 -14.24 12.59 1.58
CA ILE A 53 -14.22 11.99 2.92
C ILE A 53 -13.04 11.00 3.12
N ALA A 54 -12.69 10.25 2.10
CA ALA A 54 -11.55 9.32 2.17
C ALA A 54 -10.19 10.05 2.07
N ARG A 55 -10.16 11.25 1.45
CA ARG A 55 -9.00 12.13 1.48
C ARG A 55 -8.81 12.73 2.86
N GLU A 56 -9.87 13.22 3.48
CA GLU A 56 -9.86 13.73 4.87
C GLU A 56 -9.36 12.64 5.83
N GLU A 57 -9.94 11.44 5.78
CA GLU A 57 -9.45 10.29 6.57
C GLU A 57 -7.97 10.01 6.35
N SER A 58 -7.50 10.07 5.09
CA SER A 58 -6.09 9.84 4.76
C SER A 58 -5.19 10.92 5.36
N VAL A 59 -5.56 12.20 5.24
CA VAL A 59 -4.80 13.32 5.81
C VAL A 59 -4.77 13.23 7.33
N ASP A 60 -5.91 13.00 7.98
CA ASP A 60 -6.01 12.86 9.43
C ASP A 60 -5.13 11.72 9.96
N THR A 61 -5.12 10.59 9.24
CA THR A 61 -4.27 9.43 9.59
C THR A 61 -2.79 9.75 9.46
N ILE A 62 -2.39 10.47 8.42
CA ILE A 62 -0.99 10.90 8.25
C ILE A 62 -0.59 11.86 9.37
N LEU A 63 -1.45 12.83 9.73
CA LEU A 63 -1.20 13.78 10.80
C LEU A 63 -1.07 13.08 12.17
N GLN A 64 -1.92 12.08 12.45
CA GLN A 64 -1.81 11.26 13.67
C GLN A 64 -0.47 10.50 13.71
N ALA A 65 -0.03 9.94 12.61
CA ALA A 65 1.27 9.27 12.50
C ALA A 65 2.44 10.28 12.67
N ALA A 66 2.31 11.50 12.11
CA ALA A 66 3.30 12.57 12.27
C ALA A 66 3.45 13.01 13.74
N GLU A 67 2.36 13.03 14.52
CA GLU A 67 2.45 13.32 15.96
C GLU A 67 3.24 12.23 16.71
N LEU A 68 3.13 10.95 16.33
CA LEU A 68 3.95 9.89 16.91
C LEU A 68 5.45 10.10 16.66
N LYS A 69 5.82 10.76 15.56
CA LYS A 69 7.20 11.12 15.25
C LYS A 69 7.76 12.15 16.21
N LYS A 70 6.93 13.08 16.69
CA LYS A 70 7.32 14.13 17.65
C LYS A 70 7.42 13.60 19.09
N THR A 71 6.58 12.67 19.47
CA THR A 71 6.41 12.22 20.86
C THR A 71 6.89 10.80 21.12
N GLY A 72 7.11 10.02 20.10
CA GLY A 72 7.29 8.58 20.19
C GLY A 72 8.61 8.06 19.63
N LYS A 73 8.58 6.78 19.30
CA LYS A 73 9.67 5.97 18.79
C LYS A 73 9.80 6.06 17.27
N LEU A 74 8.77 6.58 16.58
CA LEU A 74 8.70 6.61 15.13
C LEU A 74 9.85 7.42 14.53
N SER A 75 10.68 6.78 13.75
CA SER A 75 11.83 7.38 13.06
C SER A 75 11.52 7.70 11.59
N GLU A 76 10.56 7.00 10.98
CA GLU A 76 10.26 7.12 9.55
C GLU A 76 8.77 7.01 9.25
N LEU A 77 8.24 8.03 8.58
CA LEU A 77 6.86 8.10 8.08
C LEU A 77 6.86 8.03 6.57
N ILE A 78 6.25 6.98 6.03
CA ILE A 78 6.12 6.73 4.59
C ILE A 78 4.65 6.87 4.21
N VAL A 79 4.37 7.62 3.17
CA VAL A 79 3.03 7.76 2.59
C VAL A 79 3.03 7.20 1.17
N MET A 80 2.01 6.42 0.84
CA MET A 80 1.79 5.88 -0.50
C MET A 80 0.32 5.87 -0.87
N GLY A 81 0.00 5.54 -2.11
CA GLY A 81 -1.36 5.28 -2.55
C GLY A 81 -1.95 6.35 -3.46
N CYS A 82 -3.28 6.41 -3.52
CA CYS A 82 -3.97 7.26 -4.48
C CYS A 82 -3.89 8.76 -4.14
N LEU A 83 -3.83 9.13 -2.86
CA LEU A 83 -3.68 10.53 -2.46
C LEU A 83 -2.30 11.05 -2.83
N SER A 84 -1.26 10.32 -2.45
CA SER A 84 0.13 10.69 -2.74
C SER A 84 0.48 10.63 -4.23
N GLU A 85 -0.18 9.77 -5.01
CA GLU A 85 -0.05 9.77 -6.48
C GLU A 85 -0.66 11.03 -7.11
N ARG A 86 -1.80 11.48 -6.57
CA ARG A 86 -2.55 12.60 -7.14
C ARG A 86 -2.01 13.96 -6.73
N TYR A 87 -1.54 14.08 -5.50
CA TYR A 87 -1.16 15.35 -4.86
C TYR A 87 0.19 15.24 -4.14
N PRO A 88 1.26 14.76 -4.81
CA PRO A 88 2.53 14.50 -4.12
C PRO A 88 3.18 15.78 -3.57
N GLU A 89 3.11 16.88 -4.32
CA GLU A 89 3.73 18.15 -3.94
C GLU A 89 2.97 18.83 -2.80
N GLU A 90 1.64 18.82 -2.86
CA GLU A 90 0.77 19.37 -1.81
C GLU A 90 0.93 18.59 -0.50
N VAL A 91 0.93 17.27 -0.56
CA VAL A 91 1.12 16.41 0.63
C VAL A 91 2.49 16.65 1.24
N ALA A 92 3.54 16.79 0.43
CA ALA A 92 4.89 17.07 0.92
C ALA A 92 5.02 18.47 1.54
N ALA A 93 4.34 19.46 0.97
CA ALA A 93 4.39 20.84 1.45
C ALA A 93 3.61 21.04 2.75
N GLU A 94 2.45 20.41 2.88
CA GLU A 94 1.55 20.57 4.02
C GLU A 94 1.97 19.72 5.24
N ILE A 95 2.66 18.59 5.02
CA ILE A 95 3.07 17.69 6.10
C ILE A 95 4.58 17.37 5.98
N PRO A 96 5.45 18.29 6.43
CA PRO A 96 6.90 18.13 6.31
C PRO A 96 7.50 17.00 7.15
N GLU A 97 6.73 16.41 8.07
CA GLU A 97 7.12 15.24 8.85
C GLU A 97 7.20 13.95 8.02
N ILE A 98 6.65 13.92 6.82
CA ILE A 98 6.73 12.76 5.92
C ILE A 98 8.16 12.63 5.38
N ASP A 99 8.78 11.47 5.56
CA ASP A 99 10.14 11.21 5.07
C ASP A 99 10.17 10.74 3.62
N ARG A 100 9.12 10.00 3.21
CA ARG A 100 9.03 9.43 1.87
C ARG A 100 7.59 9.43 1.35
N ILE A 101 7.47 9.81 0.08
CA ILE A 101 6.20 9.75 -0.65
C ILE A 101 6.39 8.83 -1.85
N PHE A 102 5.48 7.86 -1.99
CA PHE A 102 5.44 6.92 -3.10
C PHE A 102 4.07 6.94 -3.76
N GLY A 103 4.04 6.58 -5.02
CA GLY A 103 2.81 6.44 -5.79
C GLY A 103 2.03 5.16 -5.47
N SER A 104 0.89 5.02 -6.12
CA SER A 104 -0.03 3.90 -5.89
C SER A 104 0.51 2.54 -6.39
N ASN A 105 1.50 2.54 -7.26
CA ASN A 105 2.08 1.34 -7.88
C ASN A 105 3.53 1.06 -7.44
N ASP A 106 4.07 1.81 -6.49
CA ASP A 106 5.48 1.77 -6.11
C ASP A 106 5.83 0.69 -5.07
N HIS A 107 5.03 -0.36 -4.95
CA HIS A 107 5.21 -1.44 -3.95
C HIS A 107 6.64 -2.01 -3.94
N ARG A 108 7.22 -2.27 -5.13
CA ARG A 108 8.58 -2.83 -5.23
C ARG A 108 9.63 -1.86 -4.71
N GLN A 109 9.49 -0.57 -5.02
CA GLN A 109 10.38 0.47 -4.56
C GLN A 109 10.34 0.57 -3.03
N ILE A 110 9.14 0.54 -2.44
CA ILE A 110 8.95 0.56 -0.99
C ILE A 110 9.58 -0.67 -0.33
N ILE A 111 9.30 -1.87 -0.86
CA ILE A 111 9.87 -3.11 -0.33
C ILE A 111 11.40 -3.09 -0.43
N SER A 112 11.94 -2.69 -1.58
CA SER A 112 13.40 -2.58 -1.78
C SER A 112 14.02 -1.54 -0.85
N PHE A 113 13.37 -0.40 -0.66
CA PHE A 113 13.82 0.64 0.27
C PHE A 113 13.86 0.13 1.73
N LEU A 114 12.80 -0.54 2.18
CA LEU A 114 12.71 -1.05 3.55
C LEU A 114 13.68 -2.20 3.84
N THR A 115 13.90 -3.07 2.87
CA THR A 115 14.63 -4.33 3.05
C THR A 115 16.08 -4.28 2.57
N GLY A 116 16.42 -3.27 1.76
CA GLY A 116 17.73 -3.20 1.07
C GLY A 116 17.91 -4.27 -0.02
N LYS A 117 16.87 -5.05 -0.34
CA LYS A 117 16.91 -6.14 -1.33
C LYS A 117 16.23 -5.71 -2.63
N ASP A 118 16.75 -6.14 -3.77
CA ASP A 118 16.12 -5.89 -5.07
C ASP A 118 15.06 -6.97 -5.37
N PHE A 119 13.81 -6.55 -5.41
CA PHE A 119 12.64 -7.37 -5.78
C PHE A 119 12.20 -7.13 -7.23
N ALA A 120 13.02 -6.51 -8.07
CA ALA A 120 12.63 -6.12 -9.43
C ALA A 120 12.20 -7.29 -10.33
N LYS A 121 12.69 -8.50 -10.06
CA LYS A 121 12.42 -9.72 -10.84
C LYS A 121 11.22 -10.52 -10.34
N ASP A 122 10.79 -10.32 -9.11
CA ASP A 122 9.69 -11.07 -8.51
C ASP A 122 8.34 -10.41 -8.83
N ASP A 123 7.34 -11.18 -9.20
CA ASP A 123 5.97 -10.69 -9.24
C ASP A 123 5.49 -10.50 -7.78
N PRO A 124 5.19 -9.28 -7.33
CA PRO A 124 4.77 -9.02 -5.96
C PRO A 124 3.53 -9.79 -5.53
N MET A 125 2.68 -10.19 -6.47
CA MET A 125 1.49 -11.01 -6.20
C MET A 125 1.84 -12.43 -5.70
N PHE A 126 3.08 -12.92 -5.92
CA PHE A 126 3.47 -14.26 -5.46
C PHE A 126 3.64 -14.38 -3.95
N PHE A 127 3.87 -13.29 -3.24
CA PHE A 127 4.11 -13.34 -1.79
C PHE A 127 3.13 -12.50 -0.97
N ARG A 128 2.03 -12.10 -1.56
CA ARG A 128 0.98 -11.34 -0.91
C ARG A 128 0.50 -12.02 0.38
N SER A 129 0.45 -11.29 1.49
CA SER A 129 -0.10 -11.72 2.78
C SER A 129 -1.46 -11.11 3.00
N LEU A 130 -2.49 -11.95 3.16
CA LEU A 130 -3.87 -11.49 3.28
C LEU A 130 -4.09 -10.70 4.59
N MET A 131 -4.80 -9.59 4.46
CA MET A 131 -5.35 -8.80 5.57
C MET A 131 -6.86 -9.08 5.75
N THR A 132 -7.49 -9.75 4.79
CA THR A 132 -8.86 -10.23 4.89
C THR A 132 -8.96 -11.50 5.76
N PRO A 133 -10.14 -11.81 6.32
CA PRO A 133 -10.42 -13.14 6.86
C PRO A 133 -10.16 -14.24 5.83
N ASN A 134 -9.70 -15.40 6.28
CA ASN A 134 -9.20 -16.47 5.40
C ASN A 134 -10.22 -17.01 4.38
N HIS A 135 -11.52 -16.76 4.57
CA HIS A 135 -12.56 -17.32 3.70
C HIS A 135 -12.77 -16.54 2.40
N TYR A 136 -12.28 -15.29 2.28
CA TYR A 136 -12.37 -14.51 1.04
C TYR A 136 -11.11 -13.70 0.78
N ALA A 137 -10.87 -13.39 -0.50
CA ALA A 137 -9.77 -12.50 -0.93
C ALA A 137 -10.14 -11.77 -2.22
N TYR A 138 -9.64 -10.56 -2.38
CA TYR A 138 -9.79 -9.83 -3.64
C TYR A 138 -8.69 -10.21 -4.62
N ILE A 139 -9.04 -10.43 -5.89
CA ILE A 139 -8.09 -10.63 -6.98
C ILE A 139 -8.11 -9.38 -7.87
N LYS A 140 -6.98 -8.71 -7.98
CA LYS A 140 -6.80 -7.56 -8.87
C LYS A 140 -6.46 -8.07 -10.27
N ILE A 141 -7.44 -8.02 -11.19
CA ILE A 141 -7.28 -8.52 -12.57
C ILE A 141 -6.70 -7.49 -13.54
N ALA A 142 -6.86 -6.20 -13.22
CA ALA A 142 -6.33 -5.08 -14.00
C ALA A 142 -6.07 -3.86 -13.10
N GLU A 143 -5.22 -2.96 -13.56
CA GLU A 143 -4.97 -1.65 -12.96
C GLU A 143 -5.21 -0.55 -13.99
N GLY A 144 -5.59 0.67 -13.49
CA GLY A 144 -5.82 1.83 -14.35
C GLY A 144 -7.12 1.81 -15.14
N CYS A 145 -7.28 2.81 -16.01
CA CYS A 145 -8.46 2.96 -16.89
C CYS A 145 -8.12 3.88 -18.06
N ASP A 146 -8.55 3.51 -19.28
CA ASP A 146 -8.34 4.30 -20.50
C ASP A 146 -9.51 5.23 -20.84
N ASN A 147 -10.61 5.20 -20.04
CA ASN A 147 -11.74 6.07 -20.29
C ASN A 147 -11.47 7.50 -19.82
N ALA A 148 -11.73 8.47 -20.68
CA ALA A 148 -11.56 9.91 -20.42
C ALA A 148 -12.83 10.54 -19.83
N CYS A 149 -13.38 9.96 -18.75
CA CYS A 149 -14.56 10.52 -18.07
C CYS A 149 -14.19 11.83 -17.37
N SER A 150 -14.93 12.90 -17.62
CA SER A 150 -14.62 14.26 -17.14
C SER A 150 -14.57 14.43 -15.61
N PHE A 151 -15.24 13.54 -14.88
CA PHE A 151 -15.32 13.54 -13.41
C PHE A 151 -14.39 12.52 -12.73
N CYS A 152 -13.67 11.69 -13.49
CA CYS A 152 -12.96 10.53 -12.96
C CYS A 152 -11.46 10.78 -12.88
N SER A 153 -10.87 10.57 -11.70
CA SER A 153 -9.43 10.70 -11.45
C SER A 153 -8.67 9.37 -11.53
N ILE A 154 -9.32 8.26 -11.91
CA ILE A 154 -8.66 6.93 -11.95
C ILE A 154 -7.41 6.92 -12.84
N PRO A 155 -7.44 7.47 -14.08
CA PRO A 155 -6.24 7.50 -14.94
C PRO A 155 -5.06 8.25 -14.31
N ILE A 156 -5.33 9.32 -13.53
CA ILE A 156 -4.30 10.10 -12.84
C ILE A 156 -3.70 9.31 -11.67
N MET A 157 -4.54 8.61 -10.89
CA MET A 157 -4.12 7.92 -9.67
C MET A 157 -3.60 6.50 -9.90
N ARG A 158 -4.07 5.82 -10.97
CA ARG A 158 -3.80 4.40 -11.23
C ARG A 158 -3.21 4.15 -12.61
N GLY A 159 -3.05 5.19 -13.42
CA GLY A 159 -2.53 5.13 -14.77
C GLY A 159 -3.52 4.59 -15.80
N LEU A 160 -3.01 4.32 -17.00
CA LEU A 160 -3.76 3.69 -18.10
C LEU A 160 -4.05 2.22 -17.78
N GLN A 161 -5.10 1.67 -18.41
CA GLN A 161 -5.51 0.29 -18.17
C GLN A 161 -4.42 -0.70 -18.55
N LYS A 162 -4.05 -1.53 -17.60
CA LYS A 162 -3.12 -2.65 -17.81
C LYS A 162 -3.71 -3.91 -17.19
N SER A 163 -4.15 -4.85 -18.04
CA SER A 163 -4.65 -6.15 -17.61
C SER A 163 -3.50 -7.09 -17.24
N ARG A 164 -3.72 -7.91 -16.23
CA ARG A 164 -2.84 -9.04 -15.93
C ARG A 164 -3.09 -10.18 -16.89
N SER A 165 -2.12 -11.02 -17.10
CA SER A 165 -2.29 -12.20 -17.94
C SER A 165 -3.21 -13.24 -17.25
N ILE A 166 -3.99 -13.98 -18.05
CA ILE A 166 -4.86 -15.04 -17.53
C ILE A 166 -4.07 -16.07 -16.70
N PRO A 167 -2.89 -16.57 -17.15
CA PRO A 167 -2.09 -17.47 -16.33
C PRO A 167 -1.73 -16.89 -14.95
N ALA A 168 -1.29 -15.63 -14.87
CA ALA A 168 -0.93 -15.00 -13.61
C ALA A 168 -2.13 -14.87 -12.64
N ILE A 169 -3.32 -14.59 -13.17
CA ILE A 169 -4.56 -14.54 -12.39
C ILE A 169 -4.92 -15.93 -11.87
N MET A 170 -4.84 -16.96 -12.73
CA MET A 170 -5.14 -18.34 -12.37
C MET A 170 -4.16 -18.90 -11.33
N ASP A 171 -2.88 -18.57 -11.44
CA ASP A 171 -1.87 -18.97 -10.45
C ASP A 171 -2.16 -18.34 -9.08
N GLU A 172 -2.53 -17.06 -9.04
CA GLU A 172 -2.92 -16.39 -7.79
C GLU A 172 -4.20 -17.02 -7.21
N ALA A 173 -5.25 -17.20 -8.01
CA ALA A 173 -6.50 -17.81 -7.58
C ALA A 173 -6.28 -19.23 -7.02
N THR A 174 -5.46 -20.03 -7.68
CA THR A 174 -5.12 -21.39 -7.25
C THR A 174 -4.40 -21.39 -5.90
N ARG A 175 -3.45 -20.48 -5.70
CA ARG A 175 -2.75 -20.34 -4.40
C ARG A 175 -3.69 -19.92 -3.29
N LEU A 176 -4.57 -18.95 -3.53
CA LEU A 176 -5.57 -18.50 -2.57
C LEU A 176 -6.51 -19.65 -2.18
N ALA A 177 -7.02 -20.40 -3.15
CA ALA A 177 -7.88 -21.54 -2.93
C ALA A 177 -7.17 -22.65 -2.13
N ASN A 178 -5.91 -22.97 -2.47
CA ASN A 178 -5.11 -23.95 -1.73
C ASN A 178 -4.83 -23.52 -0.28
N ASN A 179 -4.81 -22.23 0.00
CA ASN A 179 -4.65 -21.67 1.34
C ASN A 179 -5.98 -21.57 2.11
N GLY A 180 -7.09 -22.07 1.54
CA GLY A 180 -8.38 -22.17 2.21
C GLY A 180 -9.36 -21.03 1.87
N THR A 181 -9.01 -20.11 0.98
CA THR A 181 -9.94 -19.07 0.48
C THR A 181 -11.05 -19.73 -0.35
N LYS A 182 -12.29 -19.32 -0.11
CA LYS A 182 -13.49 -19.88 -0.77
C LYS A 182 -14.20 -18.91 -1.68
N GLU A 183 -13.99 -17.60 -1.48
CA GLU A 183 -14.66 -16.52 -2.20
C GLU A 183 -13.67 -15.39 -2.57
#